data_96fd57b861798f80884ebdbac00ab403
#
_entry.id   96fd57b861798f80884ebdbac00ab403
#
_cell.length_a   1.000
_cell.length_b   1.000
_cell.length_c   1.000
_cell.angle_alpha   90.00
_cell.angle_beta   90.00
_cell.angle_gamma   90.00
#
_symmetry.space_group_name_H-M   'P 1'
#
loop_
_entity.id
_entity.type
_entity.pdbx_description
1 polymer ?
#
loop_
_entity_poly.entity_id
_entity_poly.type
_entity_poly.pdbx_seq_one_letter_code
_entity_poly.pdbx_strand_id
1 'polypeptide(L)'
;MRTVIQHNMIVSSGYDAMCDVIGNGVMAHMSKIMVGSGTTDTNASMAALESKVAEKAAVYAHEQGTRSFSLSTDFLEGEAVGALTEAGVFNDDDVMLDRVTFKPLNIDADDRVSMKFDFTFS
;
A
#
# COMPACT_ATOMS: atom_id res chain seq x y z
N MET A 1 3.15 -19.17 2.11
CA MET A 1 2.86 -17.73 2.12
C MET A 1 3.60 -17.03 0.99
N ARG A 2 2.94 -16.15 0.31
CA ARG A 2 3.56 -15.32 -0.73
C ARG A 2 3.83 -13.93 -0.18
N THR A 3 4.99 -13.38 -0.51
CA THR A 3 5.42 -12.06 -0.06
C THR A 3 5.74 -11.18 -1.26
N VAL A 4 5.21 -9.96 -1.25
CA VAL A 4 5.51 -8.96 -2.28
C VAL A 4 6.27 -7.82 -1.60
N ILE A 5 7.47 -7.53 -2.12
CA ILE A 5 8.28 -6.39 -1.71
C ILE A 5 8.62 -5.64 -2.99
N GLN A 6 8.13 -4.41 -3.13
CA GLN A 6 8.25 -3.64 -4.36
C GLN A 6 8.71 -2.22 -4.06
N HIS A 7 9.39 -1.62 -5.07
CA HIS A 7 9.61 -0.18 -5.08
C HIS A 7 8.29 0.47 -5.49
N ASN A 8 7.81 1.36 -4.66
CA ASN A 8 6.51 1.99 -4.85
C ASN A 8 6.67 3.40 -5.43
N MET A 9 5.60 3.89 -6.05
CA MET A 9 5.54 5.24 -6.58
C MET A 9 4.56 6.06 -5.75
N ILE A 10 5.05 7.14 -5.10
CA ILE A 10 4.19 8.08 -4.39
C ILE A 10 3.44 8.92 -5.43
N VAL A 11 2.13 8.97 -5.28
CA VAL A 11 1.25 9.75 -6.15
C VAL A 11 1.01 11.15 -5.58
N SER A 12 0.39 12.04 -6.36
CA SER A 12 0.16 13.43 -5.94
C SER A 12 -0.64 13.55 -4.66
N SER A 13 -1.67 12.72 -4.47
CA SER A 13 -2.44 12.71 -3.21
C SER A 13 -1.57 12.32 -2.02
N GLY A 14 -0.58 11.47 -2.22
CA GLY A 14 0.39 11.09 -1.19
C GLY A 14 1.30 12.24 -0.81
N TYR A 15 1.81 12.99 -1.78
CA TYR A 15 2.62 14.18 -1.49
C TYR A 15 1.81 15.24 -0.77
N ASP A 16 0.56 15.47 -1.18
CA ASP A 16 -0.34 16.40 -0.50
C ASP A 16 -0.56 15.98 0.96
N ALA A 17 -0.79 14.68 1.19
CA ALA A 17 -0.94 14.14 2.55
C ALA A 17 0.31 14.37 3.39
N MET A 18 1.50 14.15 2.81
CA MET A 18 2.77 14.39 3.51
C MET A 18 2.93 15.87 3.87
N CYS A 19 2.63 16.77 2.95
CA CYS A 19 2.67 18.20 3.22
C CYS A 19 1.72 18.59 4.34
N ASP A 20 0.51 18.08 4.31
CA ASP A 20 -0.51 18.38 5.31
C ASP A 20 -0.13 17.85 6.69
N VAL A 21 0.38 16.62 6.80
CA VAL A 21 0.75 16.06 8.09
C VAL A 21 1.99 16.73 8.67
N ILE A 22 2.97 17.04 7.84
CA ILE A 22 4.22 17.67 8.30
C ILE A 22 4.02 19.16 8.62
N GLY A 23 3.35 19.87 7.71
CA GLY A 23 3.22 21.31 7.82
C GLY A 23 2.01 21.80 8.60
N ASN A 24 0.98 20.96 8.77
CA ASN A 24 -0.30 21.39 9.33
C ASN A 24 -0.86 20.42 10.39
N GLY A 25 -0.39 19.17 10.43
CA GLY A 25 -0.78 18.21 11.45
C GLY A 25 -2.21 17.69 11.37
N VAL A 26 -2.89 17.86 10.25
CA VAL A 26 -4.33 17.55 10.15
C VAL A 26 -4.66 16.32 9.32
N MET A 27 -3.70 15.72 8.64
CA MET A 27 -3.93 14.52 7.84
C MET A 27 -3.79 13.25 8.70
N ALA A 28 -4.71 12.30 8.54
CA ALA A 28 -4.60 11.00 9.20
C ALA A 28 -3.38 10.24 8.67
N HIS A 29 -2.67 9.54 9.56
CA HIS A 29 -1.52 8.73 9.17
C HIS A 29 -1.93 7.56 8.27
N MET A 30 -0.98 7.04 7.50
CA MET A 30 -1.21 5.86 6.66
C MET A 30 -1.41 4.64 7.55
N SER A 31 -2.49 3.91 7.34
CA SER A 31 -2.98 2.91 8.29
C SER A 31 -3.36 1.57 7.68
N LYS A 32 -3.44 1.48 6.36
CA LYS A 32 -3.90 0.24 5.73
C LYS A 32 -3.30 0.02 4.36
N ILE A 33 -3.29 -1.24 3.95
CA ILE A 33 -2.86 -1.68 2.63
C ILE A 33 -4.07 -2.24 1.91
N MET A 34 -4.28 -1.80 0.68
CA MET A 34 -5.28 -2.37 -0.21
C MET A 34 -4.59 -3.14 -1.32
N VAL A 35 -5.21 -4.24 -1.74
CA VAL A 35 -4.77 -5.02 -2.89
C VAL A 35 -5.88 -5.11 -3.90
N GLY A 36 -5.53 -5.28 -5.16
CA GLY A 36 -6.51 -5.30 -6.23
C GLY A 36 -6.04 -6.02 -7.48
N SER A 37 -6.85 -5.96 -8.52
CA SER A 37 -6.64 -6.65 -9.78
C SER A 37 -6.48 -5.70 -10.97
N GLY A 38 -6.20 -4.42 -10.73
CA GLY A 38 -5.91 -3.46 -11.79
C GLY A 38 -4.53 -3.70 -12.39
N THR A 39 -4.39 -3.43 -13.68
CA THR A 39 -3.17 -3.72 -14.44
C THR A 39 -2.53 -2.49 -15.07
N THR A 40 -3.19 -1.34 -15.03
CA THR A 40 -2.65 -0.09 -15.57
C THR A 40 -1.48 0.39 -14.74
N ASP A 41 -0.37 0.75 -15.38
CA ASP A 41 0.80 1.28 -14.69
C ASP A 41 0.44 2.50 -13.86
N THR A 42 1.09 2.62 -12.70
CA THR A 42 0.84 3.74 -11.79
C THR A 42 1.28 5.05 -12.43
N ASN A 43 0.44 6.08 -12.30
CA ASN A 43 0.81 7.44 -12.66
C ASN A 43 0.47 8.39 -11.50
N ALA A 44 1.08 9.58 -11.52
CA ALA A 44 1.00 10.52 -10.41
C ALA A 44 -0.42 11.02 -10.12
N SER A 45 -1.32 10.98 -11.08
CA SER A 45 -2.69 11.49 -10.90
C SER A 45 -3.66 10.44 -10.34
N MET A 46 -3.24 9.20 -10.19
CA MET A 46 -4.10 8.17 -9.59
C MET A 46 -4.31 8.45 -8.10
N ALA A 47 -5.55 8.31 -7.65
CA ALA A 47 -5.94 8.55 -6.27
C ALA A 47 -6.58 7.32 -5.61
N ALA A 48 -6.62 6.19 -6.31
CA ALA A 48 -7.22 4.94 -5.83
C ALA A 48 -6.67 3.76 -6.63
N LEU A 49 -6.88 2.55 -6.12
CA LEU A 49 -6.63 1.35 -6.92
C LEU A 49 -7.63 1.29 -8.07
N GLU A 50 -7.20 0.69 -9.16
CA GLU A 50 -8.05 0.54 -10.34
C GLU A 50 -9.20 -0.45 -10.08
N SER A 51 -8.92 -1.53 -9.35
CA SER A 51 -9.90 -2.57 -9.06
C SER A 51 -9.62 -3.23 -7.70
N LYS A 52 -10.07 -2.61 -6.63
CA LYS A 52 -9.85 -3.09 -5.26
C LYS A 52 -10.48 -4.45 -5.03
N VAL A 53 -9.72 -5.36 -4.41
CA VAL A 53 -10.17 -6.69 -4.00
C VAL A 53 -10.32 -6.78 -2.47
N ALA A 54 -9.35 -6.26 -1.72
CA ALA A 54 -9.34 -6.36 -0.27
C ALA A 54 -8.50 -5.28 0.37
N GLU A 55 -8.72 -5.05 1.67
CA GLU A 55 -7.91 -4.14 2.47
C GLU A 55 -7.69 -4.72 3.86
N LYS A 56 -6.60 -4.32 4.49
CA LYS A 56 -6.31 -4.73 5.87
C LYS A 56 -5.44 -3.69 6.56
N ALA A 57 -5.60 -3.57 7.88
CA ALA A 57 -4.78 -2.67 8.69
C ALA A 57 -3.31 -3.02 8.55
N ALA A 58 -2.47 -1.99 8.46
CA ALA A 58 -1.03 -2.15 8.30
C ALA A 58 -0.30 -1.94 9.61
N VAL A 59 0.82 -2.66 9.77
CA VAL A 59 1.73 -2.52 10.89
C VAL A 59 2.84 -1.56 10.48
N TYR A 60 3.00 -0.49 11.27
CA TYR A 60 4.05 0.51 11.07
C TYR A 60 5.33 0.06 11.80
N ALA A 61 6.47 0.23 11.15
CA ALA A 61 7.78 -0.02 11.76
C ALA A 61 8.78 1.05 11.32
N HIS A 62 9.52 1.58 12.29
CA HIS A 62 10.58 2.56 12.06
C HIS A 62 11.65 2.39 13.12
N GLU A 63 12.91 2.30 12.69
CA GLU A 63 14.05 2.25 13.58
C GLU A 63 14.61 3.66 13.78
N GLN A 64 14.73 4.10 15.04
CA GLN A 64 15.25 5.42 15.37
C GLN A 64 16.64 5.64 14.78
N GLY A 65 16.84 6.82 14.20
CA GLY A 65 18.12 7.16 13.56
C GLY A 65 18.21 6.79 12.10
N THR A 66 17.21 6.08 11.54
CA THR A 66 17.15 5.77 10.10
C THR A 66 16.24 6.75 9.38
N ARG A 67 16.36 6.79 8.05
CA ARG A 67 15.52 7.61 7.18
C ARG A 67 14.46 6.79 6.48
N SER A 68 14.12 5.64 7.04
CA SER A 68 13.16 4.74 6.42
C SER A 68 12.14 4.23 7.42
N PHE A 69 10.97 3.88 6.91
CA PHE A 69 9.93 3.20 7.67
C PHE A 69 9.23 2.20 6.76
N SER A 70 8.48 1.30 7.35
CA SER A 70 7.71 0.33 6.58
C SER A 70 6.28 0.23 7.07
N LEU A 71 5.41 -0.19 6.16
CA LEU A 71 4.03 -0.58 6.45
C LEU A 71 3.83 -1.96 5.86
N SER A 72 3.33 -2.89 6.66
CA SER A 72 3.16 -4.27 6.24
C SER A 72 1.88 -4.87 6.76
N THR A 73 1.37 -5.87 6.05
CA THR A 73 0.23 -6.64 6.51
C THR A 73 0.28 -8.05 5.94
N ASP A 74 -0.39 -8.97 6.63
CA ASP A 74 -0.55 -10.34 6.17
C ASP A 74 -2.05 -10.58 5.91
N PHE A 75 -2.39 -10.81 4.65
CA PHE A 75 -3.72 -11.28 4.29
C PHE A 75 -3.75 -12.79 4.53
N LEU A 76 -4.59 -13.20 5.46
CA LEU A 76 -4.72 -14.61 5.82
C LEU A 76 -5.62 -15.34 4.81
N GLU A 77 -5.79 -16.63 5.00
CA GLU A 77 -6.60 -17.48 4.12
C GLU A 77 -7.99 -16.87 3.93
N GLY A 78 -8.42 -16.72 2.67
CA GLY A 78 -9.73 -16.18 2.33
C GLY A 78 -9.85 -14.66 2.38
N GLU A 79 -8.81 -13.94 2.81
CA GLU A 79 -8.89 -12.48 2.97
C GLU A 79 -8.60 -11.71 1.68
N ALA A 80 -7.86 -12.30 0.74
CA ALA A 80 -7.50 -11.61 -0.51
C ALA A 80 -7.42 -12.62 -1.66
N VAL A 81 -8.59 -13.17 -2.05
CA VAL A 81 -8.67 -14.19 -3.10
C VAL A 81 -8.80 -13.53 -4.47
N GLY A 82 -8.02 -14.01 -5.43
CA GLY A 82 -8.06 -13.54 -6.82
C GLY A 82 -6.69 -13.44 -7.45
N ALA A 83 -6.65 -12.92 -8.66
CA ALA A 83 -5.40 -12.60 -9.36
C ALA A 83 -4.99 -11.18 -8.98
N LEU A 84 -4.13 -11.05 -7.99
CA LEU A 84 -3.69 -9.76 -7.49
C LEU A 84 -2.59 -9.17 -8.37
N THR A 85 -2.74 -7.93 -8.78
CA THR A 85 -1.82 -7.24 -9.69
C THR A 85 -1.46 -5.83 -9.24
N GLU A 86 -2.14 -5.31 -8.22
CA GLU A 86 -1.87 -3.97 -7.69
C GLU A 86 -1.97 -3.95 -6.18
N ALA A 87 -1.29 -3.00 -5.57
CA ALA A 87 -1.39 -2.75 -4.13
C ALA A 87 -1.07 -1.29 -3.86
N GLY A 88 -1.56 -0.76 -2.75
CA GLY A 88 -1.29 0.61 -2.35
C GLY A 88 -1.44 0.81 -0.86
N VAL A 89 -0.89 1.92 -0.38
CA VAL A 89 -0.96 2.33 1.03
C VAL A 89 -1.93 3.49 1.15
N PHE A 90 -2.82 3.40 2.12
CA PHE A 90 -3.91 4.36 2.32
C PHE A 90 -4.04 4.74 3.80
N ASN A 91 -4.63 5.91 4.06
CA ASN A 91 -5.06 6.24 5.41
C ASN A 91 -6.52 5.84 5.63
N ASP A 92 -7.07 6.10 6.81
CA ASP A 92 -8.45 5.72 7.14
C ASP A 92 -9.50 6.50 6.33
N ASP A 93 -9.11 7.63 5.75
CA ASP A 93 -9.98 8.41 4.87
C ASP A 93 -9.83 8.03 3.39
N ASP A 94 -9.16 6.89 3.12
CA ASP A 94 -8.91 6.37 1.77
C ASP A 94 -8.05 7.30 0.89
N VAL A 95 -7.21 8.12 1.51
CA VAL A 95 -6.21 8.89 0.77
C VAL A 95 -5.03 7.99 0.44
N MET A 96 -4.71 7.86 -0.84
CA MET A 96 -3.65 6.99 -1.32
C MET A 96 -2.30 7.68 -1.27
N LEU A 97 -1.33 7.05 -0.58
CA LEU A 97 0.05 7.51 -0.56
C LEU A 97 0.79 7.07 -1.81
N ASP A 98 0.67 5.80 -2.15
CA ASP A 98 1.39 5.21 -3.27
C ASP A 98 0.64 4.00 -3.83
N ARG A 99 1.07 3.57 -5.00
CA ARG A 99 0.52 2.39 -5.67
C ARG A 99 1.62 1.70 -6.44
N VAL A 100 1.58 0.39 -6.48
CA VAL A 100 2.49 -0.45 -7.26
C VAL A 100 1.70 -1.49 -8.03
N THR A 101 2.19 -1.85 -9.21
CA THR A 101 1.69 -2.99 -9.97
C THR A 101 2.76 -4.06 -10.05
N PHE A 102 2.35 -5.30 -10.19
CA PHE A 102 3.25 -6.44 -10.24
C PHE A 102 2.64 -7.55 -11.09
N LYS A 103 3.44 -8.57 -11.40
CA LYS A 103 2.95 -9.75 -12.12
C LYS A 103 1.87 -10.44 -11.31
N PRO A 104 0.82 -10.98 -11.95
CA PRO A 104 -0.29 -11.59 -11.22
C PRO A 104 0.16 -12.62 -10.18
N LEU A 105 -0.34 -12.44 -8.96
CA LEU A 105 -0.27 -13.42 -7.90
C LEU A 105 -1.64 -14.06 -7.79
N ASN A 106 -1.74 -15.33 -8.17
CA ASN A 106 -3.00 -16.06 -8.09
C ASN A 106 -3.17 -16.57 -6.67
N ILE A 107 -4.10 -15.98 -5.93
CA ILE A 107 -4.34 -16.29 -4.51
C ILE A 107 -5.65 -17.07 -4.40
N ASP A 108 -5.54 -18.31 -3.92
CA ASP A 108 -6.69 -19.17 -3.64
C ASP A 108 -7.19 -18.96 -2.21
N ALA A 109 -8.32 -19.59 -1.90
CA ALA A 109 -8.91 -19.48 -0.56
C ALA A 109 -8.02 -20.04 0.56
N ASP A 110 -7.05 -20.90 0.22
CA ASP A 110 -6.11 -21.49 1.18
C ASP A 110 -4.75 -20.78 1.23
N ASP A 111 -4.57 -19.73 0.42
CA ASP A 111 -3.31 -19.01 0.34
C ASP A 111 -3.29 -17.82 1.28
N ARG A 112 -2.06 -17.47 1.72
CA ARG A 112 -1.78 -16.23 2.43
C ARG A 112 -0.88 -15.37 1.57
N VAL A 113 -0.97 -14.05 1.73
CA VAL A 113 -0.06 -13.13 1.06
C VAL A 113 0.39 -12.03 2.01
N SER A 114 1.71 -11.80 2.06
CA SER A 114 2.29 -10.70 2.82
C SER A 114 2.64 -9.56 1.89
N MET A 115 2.25 -8.35 2.28
CA MET A 115 2.59 -7.11 1.57
C MET A 115 3.42 -6.23 2.48
N LYS A 116 4.55 -5.74 1.97
CA LYS A 116 5.39 -4.82 2.71
C LYS A 116 5.82 -3.67 1.80
N PHE A 117 5.61 -2.46 2.29
CA PHE A 117 6.04 -1.24 1.62
C PHE A 117 7.13 -0.59 2.45
N ASP A 118 8.32 -0.43 1.84
CA ASP A 118 9.45 0.26 2.46
C ASP A 118 9.57 1.65 1.85
N PHE A 119 9.62 2.67 2.71
CA PHE A 119 9.76 4.06 2.30
C PHE A 119 11.07 4.59 2.84
N THR A 120 11.86 5.20 1.98
CA THR A 120 13.15 5.79 2.37
C THR A 120 13.21 7.23 1.88
N PHE A 121 13.57 8.13 2.79
CA PHE A 121 13.78 9.55 2.46
C PHE A 121 15.24 9.75 2.05
N SER A 122 15.43 10.43 0.96
CA SER A 122 16.77 10.70 0.43
C SER A 122 17.14 12.17 0.51
#